data_ad96834a03ac4c79578a47e598704e1b
#
_entry.id   ad96834a03ac4c79578a47e598704e1b
#
_cell.length_a   1.000
_cell.length_b   1.000
_cell.length_c   1.000
_cell.angle_alpha   90.00
_cell.angle_beta   90.00
_cell.angle_gamma   90.00
#
_symmetry.space_group_name_H-M   'P 1'
#
loop_
_entity.id
_entity.type
_entity.pdbx_description
1 polymer ?
#
loop_
_entity_poly.entity_id
_entity_poly.type
_entity_poly.pdbx_seq_one_letter_code
_entity_poly.pdbx_strand_id
1 'polypeptide(L)'
;MLHRSLLAGAVMCLLAGCDLIEFSPNETRTPEAFRNLTQKNLERLQAQPNPTGGDTLRFVFTGDSQRFYSEAEDFVKSVNQQRNIAFVVLAGDVSDFGLVRELRWVHDKLQHLRMPYLTVVGNHDLVANGSGAYQQVYGPLNYTFTYAGTKFVMVDTNGREYGFNGRVPDVGWVQRELREPAPDVKRQIVMSHVAPMSEDFDPKLVDSYVQTLGAAPRLAFELNGHNHDFSIGKPFDNDVTFINSYSFEKRQYVVLTVWGEKEFKLEKVQF
;
A
#
# COMPACT_ATOMS: atom_id res chain seq x y z
N MET A 1 15.17 4.99 61.45
CA MET A 1 13.98 5.05 60.55
C MET A 1 14.27 5.72 59.21
N LEU A 2 15.12 6.74 59.11
CA LEU A 2 15.41 7.48 57.86
C LEU A 2 16.04 6.60 56.74
N HIS A 3 16.95 5.67 57.10
CA HIS A 3 17.61 4.82 56.08
C HIS A 3 16.71 3.79 55.40
N ARG A 4 15.67 3.32 56.09
CA ARG A 4 14.69 2.38 55.46
C ARG A 4 13.76 3.08 54.49
N SER A 5 13.41 4.34 54.75
CA SER A 5 12.55 5.13 53.83
C SER A 5 13.28 5.55 52.57
N LEU A 6 14.58 5.80 52.62
CA LEU A 6 15.41 6.11 51.45
C LEU A 6 15.60 4.89 50.53
N LEU A 7 15.75 3.69 51.09
CA LEU A 7 15.89 2.46 50.35
C LEU A 7 14.57 2.11 49.62
N ALA A 8 13.41 2.30 50.27
CA ALA A 8 12.09 2.07 49.67
C ALA A 8 11.80 3.05 48.52
N GLY A 9 12.19 4.32 48.65
CA GLY A 9 12.07 5.33 47.59
C GLY A 9 12.97 5.02 46.41
N ALA A 10 14.22 4.57 46.63
CA ALA A 10 15.15 4.19 45.55
C ALA A 10 14.67 2.94 44.78
N VAL A 11 14.08 1.94 45.44
CA VAL A 11 13.53 0.75 44.83
C VAL A 11 12.27 1.09 43.99
N MET A 12 11.42 2.00 44.46
CA MET A 12 10.23 2.44 43.74
C MET A 12 10.58 3.23 42.46
N CYS A 13 11.65 4.04 42.49
CA CYS A 13 12.16 4.72 41.27
C CYS A 13 12.78 3.75 40.27
N LEU A 14 13.38 2.64 40.72
CA LEU A 14 13.93 1.61 39.82
C LEU A 14 12.82 0.78 39.12
N LEU A 15 11.66 0.62 39.76
CA LEU A 15 10.51 -0.08 39.16
C LEU A 15 9.71 0.80 38.18
N ALA A 16 9.75 2.12 38.33
CA ALA A 16 9.12 3.05 37.39
C ALA A 16 9.96 3.31 36.12
N GLY A 17 11.23 2.88 36.12
CA GLY A 17 12.14 3.08 34.99
C GLY A 17 12.00 2.06 33.85
N CYS A 18 11.24 0.98 34.04
CA CYS A 18 11.13 -0.07 33.03
C CYS A 18 10.29 0.33 31.81
N ASP A 19 9.45 1.36 31.91
CA ASP A 19 8.64 1.84 30.77
C ASP A 19 9.30 2.96 29.94
N LEU A 20 10.48 3.45 30.36
CA LEU A 20 11.16 4.59 29.75
C LEU A 20 12.11 4.22 28.60
N ILE A 21 12.46 2.94 28.42
CA ILE A 21 13.32 2.47 27.34
C ILE A 21 12.70 1.20 26.76
N GLU A 22 11.59 1.33 26.04
CA GLU A 22 11.12 0.28 25.15
C GLU A 22 11.97 0.28 23.88
N PHE A 23 13.05 -0.47 23.90
CA PHE A 23 13.92 -0.69 22.75
C PHE A 23 13.81 -2.15 22.30
N SER A 24 12.62 -2.55 21.87
CA SER A 24 12.48 -3.81 21.14
C SER A 24 12.38 -3.50 19.65
N PRO A 25 13.31 -3.97 18.81
CA PRO A 25 13.16 -3.86 17.36
C PRO A 25 11.91 -4.61 16.85
N ASN A 26 11.35 -5.50 17.66
CA ASN A 26 10.15 -6.28 17.36
C ASN A 26 8.88 -5.68 18.00
N GLU A 27 8.94 -4.45 18.54
CA GLU A 27 7.76 -3.79 19.10
C GLU A 27 6.74 -3.49 18.00
N THR A 28 5.56 -4.09 18.10
CA THR A 28 4.44 -3.86 17.18
C THR A 28 3.43 -2.85 17.73
N ARG A 29 3.57 -2.44 19.00
CA ARG A 29 2.66 -1.50 19.63
C ARG A 29 2.68 -0.15 18.88
N THR A 30 1.52 0.23 18.37
CA THR A 30 1.35 1.44 17.57
C THR A 30 0.52 2.46 18.34
N PRO A 31 1.00 3.72 18.52
CA PRO A 31 0.20 4.79 19.08
C PRO A 31 -1.10 5.00 18.30
N GLU A 32 -2.20 5.35 18.98
CA GLU A 32 -3.54 5.49 18.39
C GLU A 32 -3.58 6.43 17.17
N ALA A 33 -2.79 7.49 17.20
CA ALA A 33 -2.70 8.43 16.07
C ALA A 33 -2.27 7.75 14.76
N PHE A 34 -1.44 6.69 14.85
CA PHE A 34 -0.87 5.97 13.71
C PHE A 34 -1.58 4.65 13.40
N ARG A 35 -2.75 4.40 14.01
CA ARG A 35 -3.52 3.17 13.74
C ARG A 35 -4.55 3.39 12.64
N ASN A 36 -4.82 2.32 11.89
CA ASN A 36 -5.88 2.26 10.87
C ASN A 36 -5.78 3.40 9.83
N LEU A 37 -4.56 3.69 9.36
CA LEU A 37 -4.32 4.79 8.44
C LEU A 37 -5.06 4.61 7.11
N THR A 38 -5.22 3.37 6.63
CA THR A 38 -6.03 3.10 5.42
C THR A 38 -7.46 3.56 5.62
N GLN A 39 -8.11 3.18 6.74
CA GLN A 39 -9.48 3.60 7.03
C GLN A 39 -9.60 5.13 7.12
N LYS A 40 -8.69 5.79 7.85
CA LYS A 40 -8.67 7.24 7.98
C LYS A 40 -8.50 7.94 6.62
N ASN A 41 -7.65 7.42 5.74
CA ASN A 41 -7.46 7.97 4.41
C ASN A 41 -8.66 7.70 3.47
N LEU A 42 -9.31 6.53 3.59
CA LEU A 42 -10.55 6.26 2.86
C LEU A 42 -11.67 7.20 3.27
N GLU A 43 -11.83 7.47 4.56
CA GLU A 43 -12.80 8.45 5.07
C GLU A 43 -12.53 9.85 4.51
N ARG A 44 -11.25 10.28 4.48
CA ARG A 44 -10.85 11.54 3.84
C ARG A 44 -11.16 11.55 2.35
N LEU A 45 -10.94 10.44 1.64
CA LEU A 45 -11.21 10.31 0.21
C LEU A 45 -12.71 10.42 -0.07
N GLN A 46 -13.54 9.70 0.69
CA GLN A 46 -15.01 9.70 0.52
C GLN A 46 -15.66 11.03 0.90
N ALA A 47 -15.04 11.80 1.78
CA ALA A 47 -15.52 13.12 2.17
C ALA A 47 -15.25 14.21 1.11
N GLN A 48 -14.48 13.91 0.06
CA GLN A 48 -14.10 14.87 -0.97
C GLN A 48 -14.79 14.52 -2.31
N PRO A 49 -15.25 15.52 -3.07
CA PRO A 49 -15.71 15.29 -4.42
C PRO A 49 -14.54 14.87 -5.31
N ASN A 50 -14.83 14.06 -6.35
CA ASN A 50 -13.82 13.73 -7.36
C ASN A 50 -13.34 15.03 -8.05
N PRO A 51 -12.04 15.39 -7.94
CA PRO A 51 -11.52 16.67 -8.42
C PRO A 51 -11.52 16.79 -9.96
N THR A 52 -11.64 15.67 -10.69
CA THR A 52 -11.79 15.68 -12.15
C THR A 52 -13.24 15.72 -12.62
N GLY A 53 -14.19 15.42 -11.73
CA GLY A 53 -15.62 15.32 -12.02
C GLY A 53 -15.99 14.07 -12.86
N GLY A 54 -17.26 13.72 -12.84
CA GLY A 54 -17.79 12.57 -13.58
C GLY A 54 -17.12 11.26 -13.23
N ASP A 55 -16.85 10.43 -14.24
CA ASP A 55 -16.15 9.13 -14.10
C ASP A 55 -14.66 9.18 -14.44
N THR A 56 -14.13 10.34 -14.79
CA THR A 56 -12.69 10.52 -14.95
C THR A 56 -12.05 10.56 -13.55
N LEU A 57 -11.02 9.76 -13.34
CA LEU A 57 -10.29 9.70 -12.09
C LEU A 57 -8.80 9.87 -12.36
N ARG A 58 -8.16 10.79 -11.64
CA ARG A 58 -6.73 11.04 -11.74
C ARG A 58 -6.07 10.80 -10.39
N PHE A 59 -5.07 9.94 -10.35
CA PHE A 59 -4.37 9.57 -9.13
C PHE A 59 -2.87 9.34 -9.39
N VAL A 60 -2.07 9.43 -8.33
CA VAL A 60 -0.63 9.17 -8.39
C VAL A 60 -0.38 7.72 -8.02
N PHE A 61 0.49 7.06 -8.80
CA PHE A 61 0.94 5.69 -8.60
C PHE A 61 2.46 5.66 -8.45
N THR A 62 2.92 5.03 -7.37
CA THR A 62 4.33 4.85 -7.01
C THR A 62 4.47 3.63 -6.10
N GLY A 63 5.66 3.31 -5.62
CA GLY A 63 5.89 2.22 -4.66
C GLY A 63 7.29 2.26 -4.08
N ASP A 64 7.63 1.24 -3.30
CA ASP A 64 9.00 0.96 -2.88
C ASP A 64 9.67 2.20 -2.28
N SER A 65 9.04 2.75 -1.22
CA SER A 65 9.53 3.96 -0.52
C SER A 65 10.56 3.64 0.57
N GLN A 66 10.78 2.36 0.88
CA GLN A 66 11.74 1.92 1.88
C GLN A 66 13.13 2.54 1.64
N ARG A 67 13.86 2.90 2.73
CA ARG A 67 15.19 3.53 2.73
C ARG A 67 15.25 4.97 2.21
N PHE A 68 14.28 5.38 1.37
CA PHE A 68 14.33 6.66 0.65
C PHE A 68 13.49 7.74 1.34
N TYR A 69 13.78 7.99 2.62
CA TYR A 69 12.98 8.93 3.45
C TYR A 69 13.19 10.40 3.06
N SER A 70 14.36 10.77 2.54
CA SER A 70 14.62 12.10 2.02
C SER A 70 13.87 12.34 0.71
N GLU A 71 13.86 11.33 -0.16
CA GLU A 71 13.12 11.32 -1.42
C GLU A 71 11.62 11.47 -1.20
N ALA A 72 11.10 10.90 -0.09
CA ALA A 72 9.70 11.04 0.28
C ALA A 72 9.27 12.50 0.51
N GLU A 73 10.15 13.35 1.04
CA GLU A 73 9.85 14.79 1.18
C GLU A 73 9.73 15.49 -0.16
N ASP A 74 10.66 15.21 -1.08
CA ASP A 74 10.65 15.81 -2.41
C ASP A 74 9.47 15.28 -3.24
N PHE A 75 9.15 13.99 -3.12
CA PHE A 75 7.94 13.40 -3.67
C PHE A 75 6.68 14.15 -3.23
N VAL A 76 6.51 14.36 -1.92
CA VAL A 76 5.36 15.08 -1.36
C VAL A 76 5.28 16.52 -1.92
N LYS A 77 6.41 17.23 -2.00
CA LYS A 77 6.47 18.58 -2.59
C LYS A 77 6.02 18.56 -4.06
N SER A 78 6.52 17.60 -4.84
CA SER A 78 6.20 17.45 -6.27
C SER A 78 4.73 17.09 -6.49
N VAL A 79 4.21 16.08 -5.75
CA VAL A 79 2.80 15.66 -5.87
C VAL A 79 1.85 16.77 -5.48
N ASN A 80 2.18 17.56 -4.45
CA ASN A 80 1.37 18.70 -4.04
C ASN A 80 1.28 19.83 -5.09
N GLN A 81 2.13 19.83 -6.12
CA GLN A 81 2.06 20.74 -7.26
C GLN A 81 1.14 20.20 -8.38
N GLN A 82 0.84 18.90 -8.37
CA GLN A 82 -0.05 18.30 -9.34
C GLN A 82 -1.49 18.78 -9.13
N ARG A 83 -2.22 18.93 -10.25
CA ARG A 83 -3.62 19.37 -10.22
C ARG A 83 -4.57 18.19 -10.35
N ASN A 84 -5.71 18.29 -9.70
CA ASN A 84 -6.82 17.34 -9.83
C ASN A 84 -6.43 15.88 -9.47
N ILE A 85 -5.53 15.69 -8.50
CA ILE A 85 -5.20 14.38 -7.97
C ILE A 85 -6.20 14.04 -6.85
N ALA A 86 -6.87 12.91 -6.99
CA ALA A 86 -7.81 12.42 -5.98
C ALA A 86 -7.09 11.79 -4.78
N PHE A 87 -6.09 10.95 -5.05
CA PHE A 87 -5.28 10.30 -4.02
C PHE A 87 -3.93 9.83 -4.59
N VAL A 88 -3.07 9.40 -3.69
CA VAL A 88 -1.81 8.71 -4.00
C VAL A 88 -1.95 7.24 -3.62
N VAL A 89 -1.42 6.33 -4.42
CA VAL A 89 -1.35 4.92 -4.07
C VAL A 89 0.08 4.39 -4.18
N LEU A 90 0.53 3.68 -3.13
CA LEU A 90 1.84 3.05 -3.07
C LEU A 90 1.71 1.54 -3.26
N ALA A 91 2.51 1.00 -4.15
CA ALA A 91 2.55 -0.43 -4.50
C ALA A 91 3.35 -1.27 -3.48
N GLY A 92 3.28 -0.96 -2.20
CA GLY A 92 3.96 -1.72 -1.14
C GLY A 92 5.39 -1.27 -0.87
N ASP A 93 6.09 -2.05 -0.04
CA ASP A 93 7.44 -1.78 0.44
C ASP A 93 7.58 -0.37 1.02
N VAL A 94 6.69 -0.09 1.99
CA VAL A 94 6.67 1.17 2.73
C VAL A 94 7.81 1.20 3.73
N SER A 95 8.09 0.06 4.40
CA SER A 95 9.19 -0.12 5.35
C SER A 95 10.30 -1.00 4.76
N ASP A 96 11.50 -0.96 5.35
CA ASP A 96 12.63 -1.80 4.94
C ASP A 96 12.68 -3.14 5.68
N PHE A 97 12.28 -3.14 6.97
CA PHE A 97 12.36 -4.31 7.85
C PHE A 97 11.04 -4.61 8.60
N GLY A 98 9.91 -4.11 8.14
CA GLY A 98 8.61 -4.33 8.76
C GLY A 98 8.47 -3.69 10.15
N LEU A 99 9.24 -2.64 10.45
CA LEU A 99 9.23 -2.01 11.77
C LEU A 99 8.19 -0.89 11.84
N VAL A 100 7.43 -0.83 12.94
CA VAL A 100 6.47 0.26 13.20
C VAL A 100 7.11 1.64 13.04
N ARG A 101 8.35 1.82 13.50
CA ARG A 101 9.05 3.10 13.39
C ARG A 101 9.30 3.52 11.93
N GLU A 102 9.58 2.56 11.04
CA GLU A 102 9.82 2.83 9.62
C GLU A 102 8.52 3.22 8.92
N LEU A 103 7.44 2.46 9.17
CA LEU A 103 6.10 2.80 8.70
C LEU A 103 5.67 4.20 9.15
N ARG A 104 6.01 4.58 10.40
CA ARG A 104 5.75 5.93 10.93
C ARG A 104 6.59 6.98 10.23
N TRP A 105 7.88 6.75 9.98
CA TRP A 105 8.74 7.72 9.28
C TRP A 105 8.20 8.05 7.89
N VAL A 106 7.74 7.05 7.16
CA VAL A 106 7.11 7.29 5.86
C VAL A 106 5.78 8.02 6.03
N HIS A 107 4.92 7.60 6.97
CA HIS A 107 3.67 8.31 7.25
C HIS A 107 3.92 9.77 7.63
N ASP A 108 4.92 10.05 8.46
CA ASP A 108 5.26 11.43 8.88
C ASP A 108 5.60 12.33 7.69
N LYS A 109 6.06 11.78 6.57
CA LYS A 109 6.24 12.52 5.31
C LYS A 109 4.94 12.58 4.52
N LEU A 110 4.29 11.45 4.29
CA LEU A 110 3.11 11.35 3.44
C LEU A 110 1.86 12.05 4.02
N GLN A 111 1.76 12.27 5.34
CA GLN A 111 0.67 13.04 5.93
C GLN A 111 0.62 14.51 5.46
N HIS A 112 1.73 15.03 4.89
CA HIS A 112 1.80 16.38 4.30
C HIS A 112 1.26 16.45 2.87
N LEU A 113 0.82 15.34 2.29
CA LEU A 113 0.08 15.31 1.03
C LEU A 113 -1.27 16.03 1.20
N ARG A 114 -1.62 16.88 0.23
CA ARG A 114 -2.91 17.56 0.19
C ARG A 114 -4.09 16.62 -0.01
N MET A 115 -3.85 15.46 -0.64
CA MET A 115 -4.80 14.38 -0.88
C MET A 115 -4.49 13.17 -0.01
N PRO A 116 -5.45 12.25 0.20
CA PRO A 116 -5.20 10.99 0.90
C PRO A 116 -4.17 10.11 0.18
N TYR A 117 -3.53 9.20 0.92
CA TYR A 117 -2.73 8.13 0.34
C TYR A 117 -3.20 6.76 0.83
N LEU A 118 -3.03 5.76 -0.01
CA LEU A 118 -3.36 4.35 0.25
C LEU A 118 -2.17 3.48 -0.11
N THR A 119 -2.09 2.27 0.42
CA THR A 119 -0.98 1.36 0.12
C THR A 119 -1.45 -0.09 0.13
N VAL A 120 -0.82 -0.94 -0.65
CA VAL A 120 -0.81 -2.40 -0.46
C VAL A 120 0.40 -2.78 0.39
N VAL A 121 0.40 -3.98 0.94
CA VAL A 121 1.54 -4.52 1.66
C VAL A 121 2.61 -5.01 0.68
N GLY A 122 3.88 -4.70 0.93
CA GLY A 122 5.02 -5.26 0.22
C GLY A 122 5.73 -6.35 1.03
N ASN A 123 6.69 -7.04 0.42
CA ASN A 123 7.41 -8.14 1.07
C ASN A 123 8.34 -7.63 2.19
N HIS A 124 8.95 -6.46 2.03
CA HIS A 124 9.74 -5.83 3.10
C HIS A 124 8.88 -5.43 4.31
N ASP A 125 7.61 -5.08 4.10
CA ASP A 125 6.66 -4.76 5.17
C ASP A 125 6.30 -5.99 6.04
N LEU A 126 6.55 -7.21 5.54
CA LEU A 126 6.22 -8.47 6.21
C LEU A 126 7.42 -9.10 6.96
N VAL A 127 8.61 -8.51 6.87
CA VAL A 127 9.81 -9.03 7.55
C VAL A 127 9.60 -9.13 9.07
N ALA A 128 10.08 -10.19 9.69
CA ALA A 128 9.97 -10.46 11.13
C ALA A 128 8.51 -10.38 11.65
N ASN A 129 8.19 -9.40 12.50
CA ASN A 129 6.83 -9.14 13.01
C ASN A 129 6.05 -8.12 12.16
N GLY A 130 6.52 -7.82 10.96
CA GLY A 130 6.02 -6.76 10.10
C GLY A 130 4.55 -6.90 9.73
N SER A 131 4.03 -8.12 9.52
CA SER A 131 2.60 -8.34 9.27
C SER A 131 1.72 -7.75 10.37
N GLY A 132 2.08 -7.99 11.65
CA GLY A 132 1.36 -7.42 12.79
C GLY A 132 1.52 -5.90 12.89
N ALA A 133 2.73 -5.39 12.59
CA ALA A 133 3.02 -3.96 12.57
C ALA A 133 2.21 -3.25 11.47
N TYR A 134 2.25 -3.76 10.25
CA TYR A 134 1.50 -3.23 9.11
C TYR A 134 0.01 -3.19 9.38
N GLN A 135 -0.56 -4.30 9.89
CA GLN A 135 -2.00 -4.37 10.19
C GLN A 135 -2.43 -3.39 11.27
N GLN A 136 -1.59 -3.11 12.26
CA GLN A 136 -1.91 -2.07 13.26
C GLN A 136 -1.84 -0.66 12.66
N VAL A 137 -0.82 -0.39 11.83
CA VAL A 137 -0.62 0.94 11.24
C VAL A 137 -1.61 1.20 10.11
N TYR A 138 -1.70 0.31 9.15
CA TYR A 138 -2.52 0.52 7.95
C TYR A 138 -3.87 -0.19 8.01
N GLY A 139 -3.95 -1.41 8.53
CA GLY A 139 -5.16 -2.21 8.56
C GLY A 139 -5.04 -3.53 7.79
N PRO A 140 -6.12 -4.04 7.19
CA PRO A 140 -6.12 -5.34 6.49
C PRO A 140 -5.09 -5.40 5.35
N LEU A 141 -4.48 -6.57 5.14
CA LEU A 141 -3.54 -6.81 4.03
C LEU A 141 -4.25 -6.86 2.67
N ASN A 142 -5.51 -7.35 2.68
CA ASN A 142 -6.41 -7.34 1.52
C ASN A 142 -7.61 -6.46 1.83
N TYR A 143 -7.98 -5.57 0.92
CA TYR A 143 -9.16 -4.72 1.08
C TYR A 143 -9.64 -4.17 -0.27
N THR A 144 -10.86 -3.64 -0.29
CA THR A 144 -11.42 -2.99 -1.46
C THR A 144 -11.98 -1.62 -1.10
N PHE A 145 -12.04 -0.73 -2.08
CA PHE A 145 -12.79 0.51 -1.99
C PHE A 145 -13.28 0.91 -3.37
N THR A 146 -14.34 1.73 -3.39
CA THR A 146 -14.87 2.31 -4.63
C THR A 146 -14.83 3.82 -4.55
N TYR A 147 -14.33 4.45 -5.60
CA TYR A 147 -14.32 5.91 -5.72
C TYR A 147 -14.45 6.32 -7.19
N ALA A 148 -15.29 7.32 -7.48
CA ALA A 148 -15.54 7.84 -8.82
C ALA A 148 -15.83 6.75 -9.87
N GLY A 149 -16.68 5.76 -9.52
CA GLY A 149 -17.03 4.63 -10.39
C GLY A 149 -15.90 3.63 -10.64
N THR A 150 -14.81 3.71 -9.92
CA THR A 150 -13.69 2.77 -10.00
C THR A 150 -13.61 1.95 -8.71
N LYS A 151 -13.71 0.61 -8.82
CA LYS A 151 -13.43 -0.31 -7.72
C LYS A 151 -11.96 -0.68 -7.73
N PHE A 152 -11.28 -0.48 -6.62
CA PHE A 152 -9.91 -0.91 -6.37
C PHE A 152 -9.93 -2.18 -5.51
N VAL A 153 -9.15 -3.18 -5.92
CA VAL A 153 -8.96 -4.44 -5.19
C VAL A 153 -7.49 -4.52 -4.81
N MET A 154 -7.20 -4.31 -3.54
CA MET A 154 -5.86 -4.26 -2.96
C MET A 154 -5.50 -5.64 -2.43
N VAL A 155 -4.43 -6.26 -2.95
CA VAL A 155 -4.15 -7.69 -2.77
C VAL A 155 -2.74 -7.90 -2.20
N ASP A 156 -2.63 -8.69 -1.13
CA ASP A 156 -1.36 -9.25 -0.69
C ASP A 156 -0.96 -10.37 -1.66
N THR A 157 0.19 -10.19 -2.33
CA THR A 157 0.73 -11.15 -3.30
C THR A 157 2.13 -11.66 -2.92
N ASN A 158 2.57 -11.41 -1.69
CA ASN A 158 3.93 -11.69 -1.22
C ASN A 158 4.13 -13.18 -0.90
N GLY A 159 3.95 -14.06 -1.88
CA GLY A 159 3.94 -15.52 -1.70
C GLY A 159 5.20 -16.09 -1.05
N ARG A 160 6.38 -15.51 -1.33
CA ARG A 160 7.66 -15.91 -0.73
C ARG A 160 7.65 -15.77 0.79
N GLU A 161 7.08 -14.68 1.33
CA GLU A 161 7.04 -14.40 2.77
C GLU A 161 6.18 -15.41 3.54
N TYR A 162 5.32 -16.13 2.84
CA TYR A 162 4.51 -17.22 3.37
C TYR A 162 5.05 -18.63 2.97
N GLY A 163 6.29 -18.71 2.46
CA GLY A 163 6.92 -19.95 2.07
C GLY A 163 6.22 -20.66 0.91
N PHE A 164 5.59 -19.93 -0.01
CA PHE A 164 4.89 -20.47 -1.17
C PHE A 164 3.86 -21.56 -0.78
N ASN A 165 3.05 -21.26 0.21
CA ASN A 165 2.15 -22.23 0.85
C ASN A 165 0.85 -22.49 0.05
N GLY A 166 0.66 -21.87 -1.12
CA GLY A 166 -0.53 -22.00 -1.96
C GLY A 166 -1.75 -21.22 -1.43
N ARG A 167 -1.55 -20.18 -0.59
CA ARG A 167 -2.63 -19.40 0.02
C ARG A 167 -2.51 -17.89 -0.21
N VAL A 168 -1.35 -17.39 -0.59
CA VAL A 168 -1.10 -15.97 -0.87
C VAL A 168 -0.58 -15.83 -2.28
N PRO A 169 -1.33 -15.11 -3.14
CA PRO A 169 -2.60 -14.40 -2.87
C PRO A 169 -3.80 -15.33 -2.59
N ASP A 170 -4.80 -14.82 -1.83
CA ASP A 170 -6.11 -15.48 -1.73
C ASP A 170 -6.89 -15.28 -3.04
N VAL A 171 -6.61 -16.15 -4.01
CA VAL A 171 -7.23 -16.11 -5.35
C VAL A 171 -8.75 -16.22 -5.26
N GLY A 172 -9.27 -17.02 -4.31
CA GLY A 172 -10.70 -17.16 -4.11
C GLY A 172 -11.36 -15.85 -3.65
N TRP A 173 -10.70 -15.10 -2.77
CA TRP A 173 -11.17 -13.77 -2.36
C TRP A 173 -11.11 -12.78 -3.54
N VAL A 174 -9.99 -12.74 -4.29
CA VAL A 174 -9.87 -11.88 -5.48
C VAL A 174 -10.96 -12.16 -6.49
N GLN A 175 -11.26 -13.45 -6.76
CA GLN A 175 -12.32 -13.85 -7.66
C GLN A 175 -13.70 -13.37 -7.20
N ARG A 176 -14.00 -13.50 -5.89
CA ARG A 176 -15.28 -13.00 -5.34
C ARG A 176 -15.42 -11.49 -5.48
N GLU A 177 -14.33 -10.76 -5.22
CA GLU A 177 -14.34 -9.30 -5.30
C GLU A 177 -14.49 -8.79 -6.74
N LEU A 178 -13.93 -9.48 -7.72
CA LEU A 178 -13.94 -9.03 -9.12
C LEU A 178 -15.17 -9.50 -9.91
N ARG A 179 -15.81 -10.61 -9.53
CA ARG A 179 -16.80 -11.29 -10.35
C ARG A 179 -18.06 -10.47 -10.64
N GLU A 180 -18.58 -9.76 -9.65
CA GLU A 180 -19.86 -9.06 -9.72
C GLU A 180 -19.71 -7.62 -9.21
N PRO A 181 -19.17 -6.70 -10.05
CA PRO A 181 -19.08 -5.30 -9.64
C PRO A 181 -20.48 -4.69 -9.48
N ALA A 182 -20.63 -3.82 -8.49
CA ALA A 182 -21.88 -3.09 -8.27
C ALA A 182 -22.27 -2.28 -9.53
N PRO A 183 -23.56 -1.99 -9.75
CA PRO A 183 -24.04 -1.35 -10.99
C PRO A 183 -23.40 0.02 -11.29
N ASP A 184 -23.00 0.76 -10.27
CA ASP A 184 -22.34 2.06 -10.34
C ASP A 184 -20.83 1.97 -10.61
N VAL A 185 -20.23 0.78 -10.49
CA VAL A 185 -18.82 0.52 -10.79
C VAL A 185 -18.66 0.40 -12.31
N LYS A 186 -17.96 1.34 -12.91
CA LYS A 186 -17.67 1.37 -14.36
C LYS A 186 -16.43 0.56 -14.72
N ARG A 187 -15.44 0.53 -13.82
CA ARG A 187 -14.18 -0.20 -14.01
C ARG A 187 -13.65 -0.76 -12.71
N GLN A 188 -12.78 -1.74 -12.83
CA GLN A 188 -12.05 -2.33 -11.71
C GLN A 188 -10.54 -2.19 -11.95
N ILE A 189 -9.78 -1.97 -10.92
CA ILE A 189 -8.31 -1.94 -10.92
C ILE A 189 -7.85 -2.85 -9.78
N VAL A 190 -6.99 -3.81 -10.10
CA VAL A 190 -6.31 -4.61 -9.09
C VAL A 190 -4.98 -3.97 -8.78
N MET A 191 -4.59 -3.98 -7.52
CA MET A 191 -3.30 -3.49 -7.08
C MET A 191 -2.65 -4.49 -6.14
N SER A 192 -1.43 -4.86 -6.45
CA SER A 192 -0.60 -5.78 -5.69
C SER A 192 0.81 -5.21 -5.48
N HIS A 193 1.67 -5.95 -4.79
CA HIS A 193 3.09 -5.61 -4.74
C HIS A 193 3.89 -6.50 -5.69
N VAL A 194 3.88 -7.81 -5.46
CA VAL A 194 4.59 -8.80 -6.28
C VAL A 194 3.72 -9.22 -7.46
N ALA A 195 4.18 -8.95 -8.67
CA ALA A 195 3.48 -9.34 -9.89
C ALA A 195 3.60 -10.86 -10.16
N PRO A 196 2.62 -11.49 -10.83
CA PRO A 196 2.66 -12.94 -11.09
C PRO A 196 3.81 -13.42 -11.99
N MET A 197 4.57 -12.50 -12.62
CA MET A 197 5.79 -12.80 -13.36
C MET A 197 7.04 -12.87 -12.48
N SER A 198 6.95 -12.44 -11.23
CA SER A 198 8.08 -12.42 -10.29
C SER A 198 8.32 -13.80 -9.70
N GLU A 199 9.58 -14.13 -9.43
CA GLU A 199 9.98 -15.34 -8.68
C GLU A 199 9.52 -15.33 -7.21
N ASP A 200 9.10 -14.17 -6.70
CA ASP A 200 8.58 -13.99 -5.35
C ASP A 200 7.06 -14.21 -5.24
N PHE A 201 6.37 -14.32 -6.38
CA PHE A 201 4.98 -14.75 -6.42
C PHE A 201 4.88 -16.26 -6.18
N ASP A 202 3.81 -16.74 -5.53
CA ASP A 202 3.64 -18.20 -5.32
C ASP A 202 3.40 -18.91 -6.67
N PRO A 203 4.33 -19.75 -7.14
CA PRO A 203 4.23 -20.40 -8.44
C PRO A 203 3.02 -21.33 -8.56
N LYS A 204 2.47 -21.82 -7.44
CA LYS A 204 1.25 -22.66 -7.43
C LYS A 204 -0.02 -21.85 -7.77
N LEU A 205 0.04 -20.54 -7.66
CA LEU A 205 -1.12 -19.66 -7.80
C LEU A 205 -1.09 -18.79 -9.07
N VAL A 206 0.02 -18.78 -9.81
CA VAL A 206 0.17 -17.95 -11.02
C VAL A 206 -1.00 -18.15 -12.00
N ASP A 207 -1.22 -19.40 -12.43
CA ASP A 207 -2.25 -19.70 -13.44
C ASP A 207 -3.65 -19.31 -12.97
N SER A 208 -4.00 -19.64 -11.72
CA SER A 208 -5.32 -19.36 -11.17
C SER A 208 -5.54 -17.85 -10.95
N TYR A 209 -4.51 -17.12 -10.53
CA TYR A 209 -4.55 -15.67 -10.37
C TYR A 209 -4.72 -14.97 -11.72
N VAL A 210 -3.89 -15.33 -12.70
CA VAL A 210 -3.92 -14.78 -14.07
C VAL A 210 -5.26 -15.07 -14.76
N GLN A 211 -5.81 -16.29 -14.62
CA GLN A 211 -7.14 -16.64 -15.11
C GLN A 211 -8.24 -15.82 -14.43
N THR A 212 -8.13 -15.60 -13.12
CA THR A 212 -9.10 -14.79 -12.37
C THR A 212 -9.10 -13.34 -12.87
N LEU A 213 -7.93 -12.76 -13.11
CA LEU A 213 -7.83 -11.42 -13.67
C LEU A 213 -8.38 -11.35 -15.09
N GLY A 214 -8.06 -12.33 -15.95
CA GLY A 214 -8.55 -12.39 -17.33
C GLY A 214 -10.06 -12.56 -17.45
N ALA A 215 -10.70 -13.23 -16.50
CA ALA A 215 -12.14 -13.44 -16.44
C ALA A 215 -12.91 -12.27 -15.78
N ALA A 216 -12.21 -11.31 -15.18
CA ALA A 216 -12.83 -10.24 -14.41
C ALA A 216 -13.52 -9.21 -15.32
N PRO A 217 -14.85 -8.98 -15.16
CA PRO A 217 -15.54 -7.99 -15.96
C PRO A 217 -15.03 -6.58 -15.62
N ARG A 218 -14.91 -5.72 -16.62
CA ARG A 218 -14.51 -4.31 -16.45
C ARG A 218 -13.14 -4.13 -15.77
N LEU A 219 -12.26 -5.14 -15.77
CA LEU A 219 -10.90 -4.98 -15.31
C LEU A 219 -10.14 -4.10 -16.31
N ALA A 220 -9.68 -2.94 -15.87
CA ALA A 220 -8.91 -2.02 -16.70
C ALA A 220 -7.45 -2.46 -16.80
N PHE A 221 -6.82 -2.72 -15.66
CA PHE A 221 -5.42 -3.17 -15.56
C PHE A 221 -5.09 -3.60 -14.12
N GLU A 222 -3.89 -4.16 -13.97
CA GLU A 222 -3.28 -4.48 -12.68
C GLU A 222 -2.06 -3.59 -12.46
N LEU A 223 -1.92 -3.04 -11.23
CA LEU A 223 -0.82 -2.21 -10.78
C LEU A 223 0.05 -2.98 -9.78
N ASN A 224 1.38 -2.92 -9.96
CA ASN A 224 2.31 -3.57 -9.05
C ASN A 224 3.59 -2.76 -8.81
N GLY A 225 4.41 -3.22 -7.84
CA GLY A 225 5.71 -2.65 -7.48
C GLY A 225 6.83 -3.68 -7.58
N HIS A 226 7.69 -3.75 -6.55
CA HIS A 226 8.72 -4.77 -6.32
C HIS A 226 9.95 -4.69 -7.25
N ASN A 227 9.77 -4.47 -8.54
CA ASN A 227 10.88 -4.46 -9.49
C ASN A 227 11.64 -3.13 -9.56
N HIS A 228 11.19 -2.11 -8.82
CA HIS A 228 11.78 -0.76 -8.74
C HIS A 228 11.83 0.03 -10.06
N ASP A 229 11.62 -0.60 -11.20
CA ASP A 229 11.65 0.04 -12.52
C ASP A 229 10.28 0.00 -13.18
N PHE A 230 9.93 1.11 -13.83
CA PHE A 230 8.65 1.20 -14.53
C PHE A 230 8.60 0.26 -15.73
N SER A 231 7.55 -0.53 -15.79
CA SER A 231 7.21 -1.31 -16.98
C SER A 231 5.71 -1.32 -17.21
N ILE A 232 5.31 -1.55 -18.46
CA ILE A 232 3.93 -1.76 -18.87
C ILE A 232 3.89 -2.81 -19.96
N GLY A 233 2.98 -3.78 -19.85
CA GLY A 233 2.86 -4.85 -20.84
C GLY A 233 1.69 -5.78 -20.58
N LYS A 234 1.50 -6.73 -21.49
CA LYS A 234 0.54 -7.84 -21.40
C LYS A 234 1.32 -9.15 -21.45
N PRO A 235 1.87 -9.63 -20.33
CA PRO A 235 2.76 -10.79 -20.31
C PRO A 235 2.05 -12.14 -20.46
N PHE A 236 0.70 -12.16 -20.40
CA PHE A 236 -0.13 -13.38 -20.49
C PHE A 236 -1.15 -13.27 -21.62
N ASP A 237 -1.66 -14.41 -22.09
CA ASP A 237 -2.68 -14.50 -23.16
C ASP A 237 -4.10 -14.19 -22.63
N ASN A 238 -4.27 -13.07 -21.92
CA ASN A 238 -5.57 -12.71 -21.31
C ASN A 238 -5.94 -11.22 -21.43
N ASP A 239 -5.28 -10.46 -22.27
CA ASP A 239 -5.50 -9.04 -22.50
C ASP A 239 -5.34 -8.11 -21.27
N VAL A 240 -4.97 -8.63 -20.09
CA VAL A 240 -4.73 -7.82 -18.91
C VAL A 240 -3.42 -7.05 -19.04
N THR A 241 -3.50 -5.75 -18.88
CA THR A 241 -2.32 -4.88 -18.82
C THR A 241 -1.78 -4.86 -17.38
N PHE A 242 -0.49 -5.13 -17.24
CA PHE A 242 0.26 -5.00 -15.99
C PHE A 242 1.15 -3.76 -16.04
N ILE A 243 1.12 -2.96 -14.97
CA ILE A 243 1.89 -1.71 -14.88
C ILE A 243 2.69 -1.75 -13.58
N ASN A 244 4.02 -1.82 -13.71
CA ASN A 244 4.92 -1.76 -12.56
C ASN A 244 5.33 -0.32 -12.27
N SER A 245 5.41 0.06 -10.98
CA SER A 245 5.79 1.41 -10.56
C SER A 245 7.31 1.62 -10.58
N TYR A 246 7.71 2.88 -10.48
CA TYR A 246 9.05 3.24 -10.03
C TYR A 246 9.15 3.11 -8.50
N SER A 247 10.35 2.80 -7.99
CA SER A 247 10.70 3.05 -6.59
C SER A 247 11.03 4.53 -6.36
N PHE A 248 11.01 4.97 -5.10
CA PHE A 248 11.44 6.34 -4.73
C PHE A 248 12.91 6.61 -5.08
N GLU A 249 13.76 5.58 -5.14
CA GLU A 249 15.15 5.67 -5.60
C GLU A 249 15.27 6.33 -6.98
N LYS A 250 14.35 6.03 -7.88
CA LYS A 250 14.37 6.55 -9.26
C LYS A 250 13.92 8.00 -9.35
N ARG A 251 13.44 8.59 -8.24
CA ARG A 251 12.92 9.95 -8.20
C ARG A 251 11.88 10.23 -9.30
N GLN A 252 11.03 9.23 -9.55
CA GLN A 252 9.97 9.28 -10.54
C GLN A 252 8.69 8.64 -9.98
N TYR A 253 7.57 9.13 -10.43
CA TYR A 253 6.27 8.51 -10.22
C TYR A 253 5.40 8.63 -11.46
N VAL A 254 4.26 7.96 -11.43
CA VAL A 254 3.31 7.97 -12.53
C VAL A 254 2.03 8.68 -12.09
N VAL A 255 1.49 9.54 -12.93
CA VAL A 255 0.12 10.03 -12.81
C VAL A 255 -0.75 9.26 -13.79
N LEU A 256 -1.72 8.53 -13.26
CA LEU A 256 -2.72 7.81 -14.02
C LEU A 256 -4.00 8.62 -14.11
N THR A 257 -4.53 8.76 -15.31
CA THR A 257 -5.87 9.28 -15.58
C THR A 257 -6.67 8.17 -16.22
N VAL A 258 -7.80 7.77 -15.63
CA VAL A 258 -8.67 6.69 -16.09
C VAL A 258 -10.08 7.22 -16.34
N TRP A 259 -10.74 6.74 -17.40
CA TRP A 259 -12.13 7.06 -17.75
C TRP A 259 -12.76 5.89 -18.51
N GLY A 260 -14.07 5.94 -18.76
CA GLY A 260 -14.75 4.83 -19.42
C GLY A 260 -14.57 3.50 -18.69
N GLU A 261 -14.44 2.40 -19.42
CA GLU A 261 -14.28 1.05 -18.85
C GLU A 261 -12.81 0.63 -18.72
N LYS A 262 -11.99 0.88 -19.77
CA LYS A 262 -10.58 0.44 -19.82
C LYS A 262 -9.62 1.54 -20.28
N GLU A 263 -10.13 2.72 -20.54
CA GLU A 263 -9.33 3.82 -21.07
C GLU A 263 -8.47 4.45 -19.99
N PHE A 264 -7.21 4.66 -20.29
CA PHE A 264 -6.29 5.35 -19.39
C PHE A 264 -5.21 6.13 -20.13
N LYS A 265 -4.69 7.12 -19.45
CA LYS A 265 -3.48 7.87 -19.82
C LYS A 265 -2.49 7.82 -18.68
N LEU A 266 -1.23 7.74 -19.03
CA LEU A 266 -0.13 7.63 -18.09
C LEU A 266 0.85 8.78 -18.35
N GLU A 267 1.23 9.49 -17.29
CA GLU A 267 2.19 10.59 -17.32
C GLU A 267 3.32 10.29 -16.32
N LYS A 268 4.57 10.22 -16.80
CA LYS A 268 5.75 10.05 -15.93
C LYS A 268 6.20 11.42 -15.45
N VAL A 269 6.42 11.53 -14.15
CA VAL A 269 6.85 12.77 -13.49
C VAL A 269 8.13 12.51 -12.71
N GLN A 270 9.12 13.38 -12.90
CA GLN A 270 10.36 13.40 -12.12
C GLN A 270 10.22 14.39 -10.94
N PHE A 271 10.83 14.07 -9.77
CA PHE A 271 10.80 14.90 -8.57
C PHE A 271 12.15 14.99 -7.87
#